data_f6e3d8521fde319cbe1845deea5a142b
#
_entry.id   f6e3d8521fde319cbe1845deea5a142b
#
_cell.length_a   1.000
_cell.length_b   1.000
_cell.length_c   1.000
_cell.angle_alpha   90.00
_cell.angle_beta   90.00
_cell.angle_gamma   90.00
#
_symmetry.space_group_name_H-M   'P 1'
#
loop_
_entity.id
_entity.type
_entity.pdbx_description
1 polymer ?
#
loop_
_entity_poly.entity_id
_entity_poly.type
_entity_poly.pdbx_seq_one_letter_code
_entity_poly.pdbx_strand_id
1 'polypeptide(L)'
;VNVSGWGNDSATSRFQPDSGYQTEYTKFVKQVTNKPVVGVGRLTSPDMMVSLIKQGVLDFIGAARPSIADPFLPNKIQQQRIEEIRECIGCNVCVSCDNLGVPIRCTQNPTMGEEWRRGWHPEKIAAAKTPQSVLVVGAGPAGLECALQLANRGYEVILSEASKQLGGRVISESNLKGLAIWRRVSDYRIYQLQQMDNVNIYLDSALDVQQVLELGIEHVFVATGALWRKDGIGRSSRTPILGLDQVAIYTPDDIMSGASLGPGPIVIYDDEQGYLGSVVADHLSDLGHDVIFVTSASIVSPFTELTLEQKQVQRGLVAQGVGIY
;
A
#
# COMPACT_ATOMS: atom_id res chain seq x y z
N VAL A 1 14.60 -19.69 19.74
CA VAL A 1 14.02 -20.44 18.62
C VAL A 1 13.48 -19.39 17.65
N ASN A 2 14.03 -19.34 16.46
CA ASN A 2 13.50 -18.51 15.38
C ASN A 2 12.42 -19.31 14.65
N VAL A 3 11.16 -18.99 14.86
CA VAL A 3 10.05 -19.57 14.10
C VAL A 3 9.79 -18.68 12.90
N SER A 4 10.79 -18.46 12.06
CA SER A 4 10.56 -17.98 10.73
C SER A 4 10.04 -19.17 9.92
N GLY A 5 8.76 -19.17 9.60
CA GLY A 5 8.18 -20.25 8.83
C GLY A 5 8.93 -20.46 7.52
N TRP A 6 9.09 -21.69 7.12
CA TRP A 6 9.46 -22.06 5.77
C TRP A 6 8.35 -21.51 4.83
N GLY A 7 8.70 -20.57 4.02
CA GLY A 7 7.78 -19.88 3.15
C GLY A 7 7.40 -18.50 3.69
N ASN A 8 8.26 -17.52 3.43
CA ASN A 8 7.91 -16.11 3.59
C ASN A 8 6.74 -15.69 2.69
N ASP A 9 6.32 -16.57 1.81
CA ASP A 9 5.23 -16.43 0.84
C ASP A 9 3.88 -16.09 1.50
N SER A 10 3.71 -16.35 2.79
CA SER A 10 2.51 -15.97 3.54
C SER A 10 2.70 -14.76 4.46
N ALA A 11 3.85 -14.09 4.39
CA ALA A 11 4.17 -13.01 5.33
C ALA A 11 3.58 -11.64 4.94
N THR A 12 2.90 -11.52 3.79
CA THR A 12 2.21 -10.30 3.36
C THR A 12 0.86 -10.17 4.05
N SER A 13 0.33 -8.94 4.12
CA SER A 13 -1.00 -8.70 4.67
C SER A 13 -2.12 -9.27 3.81
N ARG A 14 -1.88 -9.48 2.53
CA ARG A 14 -2.84 -10.09 1.61
C ARG A 14 -3.21 -11.52 2.01
N PHE A 15 -2.24 -12.31 2.45
CA PHE A 15 -2.42 -13.71 2.82
C PHE A 15 -2.36 -13.97 4.34
N GLN A 16 -1.82 -13.02 5.08
CA GLN A 16 -1.77 -13.01 6.55
C GLN A 16 -2.25 -11.64 7.05
N PRO A 17 -3.57 -11.38 7.02
CA PRO A 17 -4.11 -10.08 7.40
C PRO A 17 -3.83 -9.75 8.86
N ASP A 18 -3.80 -10.76 9.73
CA ASP A 18 -3.62 -10.57 11.16
C ASP A 18 -2.17 -10.25 11.53
N SER A 19 -2.00 -9.30 12.43
CA SER A 19 -0.75 -9.05 13.14
C SER A 19 -0.48 -10.21 14.11
N GLY A 20 0.78 -10.61 14.22
CA GLY A 20 1.14 -11.70 15.14
C GLY A 20 0.80 -13.10 14.64
N TYR A 21 0.74 -13.33 13.34
CA TYR A 21 0.42 -14.63 12.72
C TYR A 21 1.30 -15.81 13.15
N GLN A 22 2.44 -15.55 13.82
CA GLN A 22 3.31 -16.59 14.39
C GLN A 22 3.02 -16.89 15.86
N THR A 23 2.03 -16.23 16.46
CA THR A 23 1.75 -16.34 17.91
C THR A 23 1.41 -17.77 18.35
N GLU A 24 0.70 -18.52 17.53
CA GLU A 24 0.36 -19.92 17.80
C GLU A 24 1.60 -20.80 18.06
N TYR A 25 2.65 -20.59 17.26
CA TYR A 25 3.91 -21.32 17.41
C TYR A 25 4.71 -20.83 18.62
N THR A 26 4.69 -19.54 18.91
CA THR A 26 5.42 -18.98 20.06
C THR A 26 4.78 -19.35 21.39
N LYS A 27 3.45 -19.52 21.46
CA LYS A 27 2.77 -20.06 22.65
C LYS A 27 3.31 -21.41 23.04
N PHE A 28 3.52 -22.33 22.11
CA PHE A 28 4.09 -23.64 22.38
C PHE A 28 5.52 -23.54 22.91
N VAL A 29 6.34 -22.67 22.32
CA VAL A 29 7.74 -22.49 22.76
C VAL A 29 7.78 -22.05 24.22
N LYS A 30 6.92 -21.10 24.62
CA LYS A 30 6.87 -20.62 26.02
C LYS A 30 6.50 -21.70 27.02
N GLN A 31 5.76 -22.72 26.62
CA GLN A 31 5.38 -23.86 27.49
C GLN A 31 6.53 -24.82 27.76
N VAL A 32 7.53 -24.88 26.89
CA VAL A 32 8.63 -25.87 26.96
C VAL A 32 9.98 -25.24 27.33
N THR A 33 10.03 -23.96 27.66
CA THR A 33 11.26 -23.26 28.05
C THR A 33 11.05 -22.29 29.21
N ASN A 34 12.05 -22.15 30.04
CA ASN A 34 12.14 -21.11 31.08
C ASN A 34 12.97 -19.90 30.62
N LYS A 35 13.44 -19.91 29.36
CA LYS A 35 14.21 -18.81 28.78
C LYS A 35 13.27 -17.73 28.21
N PRO A 36 13.75 -16.48 28.10
CA PRO A 36 12.99 -15.45 27.44
C PRO A 36 12.66 -15.81 26.00
N VAL A 37 11.42 -15.55 25.58
CA VAL A 37 10.91 -15.81 24.24
C VAL A 37 10.66 -14.47 23.53
N VAL A 38 11.30 -14.29 22.37
CA VAL A 38 11.08 -13.16 21.49
C VAL A 38 10.14 -13.60 20.37
N GLY A 39 8.99 -12.95 20.26
CA GLY A 39 8.04 -13.23 19.18
C GLY A 39 8.12 -12.21 18.07
N VAL A 40 7.86 -12.68 16.86
CA VAL A 40 7.76 -11.88 15.63
C VAL A 40 6.44 -12.19 14.92
N GLY A 41 6.19 -11.60 13.75
CA GLY A 41 4.98 -11.86 12.96
C GLY A 41 4.27 -10.58 12.58
N ARG A 42 5.01 -9.56 12.13
CA ARG A 42 4.50 -8.25 11.78
C ARG A 42 3.68 -7.60 12.90
N LEU A 43 4.18 -7.69 14.12
CA LEU A 43 3.61 -7.00 15.27
C LEU A 43 3.76 -5.48 15.05
N THR A 44 2.68 -4.80 14.69
CA THR A 44 2.65 -3.37 14.35
C THR A 44 1.86 -2.58 15.37
N SER A 45 0.81 -3.17 15.96
CA SER A 45 -0.06 -2.52 16.93
C SER A 45 0.54 -2.62 18.34
N PRO A 46 0.73 -1.51 19.06
CA PRO A 46 1.15 -1.50 20.46
C PRO A 46 0.21 -2.29 21.37
N ASP A 47 -1.10 -2.22 21.13
CA ASP A 47 -2.09 -2.96 21.94
C ASP A 47 -1.90 -4.47 21.83
N MET A 48 -1.67 -4.97 20.62
CA MET A 48 -1.34 -6.38 20.41
C MET A 48 -0.04 -6.76 21.11
N MET A 49 1.00 -5.95 21.00
CA MET A 49 2.29 -6.18 21.66
C MET A 49 2.13 -6.27 23.18
N VAL A 50 1.43 -5.33 23.78
CA VAL A 50 1.12 -5.30 25.21
C VAL A 50 0.29 -6.51 25.64
N SER A 51 -0.71 -6.88 24.85
CA SER A 51 -1.56 -8.03 25.11
C SER A 51 -0.75 -9.33 25.17
N LEU A 52 0.13 -9.57 24.21
CA LEU A 52 0.97 -10.78 24.14
C LEU A 52 1.95 -10.88 25.32
N ILE A 53 2.53 -9.76 25.75
CA ILE A 53 3.40 -9.70 26.93
C ILE A 53 2.59 -9.97 28.23
N LYS A 54 1.46 -9.28 28.40
CA LYS A 54 0.60 -9.45 29.60
C LYS A 54 0.04 -10.86 29.74
N GLN A 55 -0.26 -11.51 28.63
CA GLN A 55 -0.74 -12.89 28.61
C GLN A 55 0.39 -13.93 28.87
N GLY A 56 1.64 -13.49 28.98
CA GLY A 56 2.79 -14.37 29.14
C GLY A 56 3.08 -15.25 27.92
N VAL A 57 2.60 -14.88 26.76
CA VAL A 57 2.89 -15.57 25.49
C VAL A 57 4.30 -15.26 25.01
N LEU A 58 4.75 -14.02 25.21
CA LEU A 58 6.08 -13.53 24.86
C LEU A 58 6.70 -12.77 26.04
N ASP A 59 8.02 -12.71 26.06
CA ASP A 59 8.78 -11.84 26.96
C ASP A 59 9.25 -10.58 26.25
N PHE A 60 9.50 -10.66 24.94
CA PHE A 60 9.94 -9.55 24.11
C PHE A 60 9.28 -9.58 22.74
N ILE A 61 9.18 -8.40 22.14
CA ILE A 61 8.65 -8.20 20.79
C ILE A 61 9.80 -7.99 19.81
N GLY A 62 9.84 -8.81 18.75
CA GLY A 62 10.71 -8.61 17.60
C GLY A 62 9.98 -7.88 16.48
N ALA A 63 10.53 -6.76 16.00
CA ALA A 63 9.82 -5.83 15.10
C ALA A 63 10.68 -5.39 13.91
N ALA A 64 11.06 -6.31 12.99
CA ALA A 64 11.85 -5.95 11.81
C ALA A 64 11.09 -5.00 10.86
N ARG A 65 10.06 -5.48 10.16
CA ARG A 65 9.28 -4.66 9.24
C ARG A 65 8.57 -3.46 9.90
N PRO A 66 8.02 -3.58 11.12
CA PRO A 66 7.50 -2.40 11.81
C PRO A 66 8.55 -1.32 12.06
N SER A 67 9.80 -1.70 12.39
CA SER A 67 10.91 -0.73 12.55
C SER A 67 11.40 -0.13 11.23
N ILE A 68 11.22 -0.84 10.10
CA ILE A 68 11.47 -0.27 8.76
C ILE A 68 10.40 0.80 8.45
N ALA A 69 9.14 0.53 8.77
CA ALA A 69 8.05 1.47 8.56
C ALA A 69 8.16 2.67 9.51
N ASP A 70 8.48 2.42 10.79
CA ASP A 70 8.68 3.46 11.80
C ASP A 70 9.89 3.15 12.70
N PRO A 71 11.06 3.72 12.43
CA PRO A 71 12.26 3.48 13.22
C PRO A 71 12.15 4.00 14.67
N PHE A 72 11.19 4.87 14.95
CA PHE A 72 10.96 5.46 16.28
C PHE A 72 9.77 4.81 17.01
N LEU A 73 9.25 3.69 16.51
CA LEU A 73 8.15 2.95 17.12
C LEU A 73 8.30 2.79 18.66
N PRO A 74 9.43 2.31 19.22
CA PRO A 74 9.58 2.18 20.67
C PRO A 74 9.49 3.52 21.40
N ASN A 75 10.10 4.57 20.87
CA ASN A 75 10.06 5.91 21.47
C ASN A 75 8.64 6.48 21.46
N LYS A 76 7.89 6.30 20.38
CA LYS A 76 6.49 6.75 20.28
C LYS A 76 5.60 6.02 21.27
N ILE A 77 5.78 4.71 21.45
CA ILE A 77 5.07 3.93 22.48
C ILE A 77 5.39 4.48 23.86
N GLN A 78 6.67 4.67 24.19
CA GLN A 78 7.11 5.19 25.49
C GLN A 78 6.55 6.59 25.77
N GLN A 79 6.44 7.44 24.74
CA GLN A 79 5.95 8.81 24.82
C GLN A 79 4.42 8.90 24.69
N GLN A 80 3.72 7.78 24.55
CA GLN A 80 2.26 7.71 24.32
C GLN A 80 1.79 8.43 23.03
N ARG A 81 2.65 8.54 22.03
CA ARG A 81 2.38 9.12 20.72
C ARG A 81 1.94 8.05 19.72
N ILE A 82 0.94 7.27 20.10
CA ILE A 82 0.50 6.07 19.36
C ILE A 82 -0.01 6.43 17.97
N GLU A 83 -0.76 7.52 17.86
CA GLU A 83 -1.36 8.00 16.61
C GLU A 83 -0.33 8.50 15.56
N GLU A 84 0.91 8.71 16.00
CA GLU A 84 2.01 9.10 15.12
C GLU A 84 2.77 7.90 14.55
N ILE A 85 2.41 6.67 14.91
CA ILE A 85 3.09 5.47 14.44
C ILE A 85 2.70 5.16 13.00
N ARG A 86 3.70 5.07 12.13
CA ARG A 86 3.55 4.55 10.75
C ARG A 86 3.53 3.03 10.76
N GLU A 87 2.37 2.44 10.82
CA GLU A 87 2.25 1.00 10.88
C GLU A 87 2.67 0.32 9.57
N CYS A 88 3.39 -0.80 9.66
CA CYS A 88 3.71 -1.63 8.51
C CYS A 88 2.43 -2.20 7.88
N ILE A 89 2.24 -2.00 6.58
CA ILE A 89 1.08 -2.51 5.83
C ILE A 89 1.29 -3.94 5.29
N GLY A 90 2.43 -4.57 5.53
CA GLY A 90 2.69 -5.94 5.10
C GLY A 90 2.80 -6.15 3.58
N CYS A 91 3.14 -5.13 2.82
CA CYS A 91 3.24 -5.20 1.34
C CYS A 91 4.50 -5.91 0.82
N ASN A 92 5.47 -6.23 1.67
CA ASN A 92 6.75 -6.85 1.33
C ASN A 92 7.64 -6.10 0.29
N VAL A 93 7.40 -4.82 0.01
CA VAL A 93 8.29 -4.03 -0.85
C VAL A 93 9.73 -4.03 -0.34
N CYS A 94 9.94 -3.98 0.98
CA CYS A 94 11.28 -4.08 1.57
C CYS A 94 11.94 -5.44 1.30
N VAL A 95 11.19 -6.54 1.34
CA VAL A 95 11.66 -7.90 1.00
C VAL A 95 12.00 -8.00 -0.48
N SER A 96 11.16 -7.41 -1.34
CA SER A 96 11.42 -7.34 -2.79
C SER A 96 12.75 -6.65 -3.09
N CYS A 97 13.03 -5.53 -2.45
CA CYS A 97 14.30 -4.82 -2.62
C CYS A 97 15.50 -5.65 -2.13
N ASP A 98 15.35 -6.35 -0.98
CA ASP A 98 16.36 -7.25 -0.45
C ASP A 98 16.67 -8.41 -1.41
N ASN A 99 15.62 -9.05 -1.93
CA ASN A 99 15.76 -10.11 -2.94
C ASN A 99 16.46 -9.66 -4.24
N LEU A 100 16.31 -8.40 -4.60
CA LEU A 100 16.99 -7.80 -5.76
C LEU A 100 18.40 -7.30 -5.45
N GLY A 101 18.84 -7.33 -4.19
CA GLY A 101 20.13 -6.78 -3.77
C GLY A 101 20.25 -5.27 -3.94
N VAL A 102 19.13 -4.54 -3.87
CA VAL A 102 19.08 -3.08 -3.94
C VAL A 102 18.74 -2.47 -2.58
N PRO A 103 19.01 -1.18 -2.35
CA PRO A 103 18.66 -0.53 -1.10
C PRO A 103 17.17 -0.71 -0.76
N ILE A 104 16.89 -1.14 0.45
CA ILE A 104 15.53 -1.39 0.94
C ILE A 104 14.68 -0.12 0.82
N ARG A 105 13.42 -0.27 0.40
CA ARG A 105 12.41 0.78 0.35
C ARG A 105 11.21 0.38 1.19
N CYS A 106 10.44 1.36 1.62
CA CYS A 106 9.21 1.14 2.36
C CYS A 106 8.08 2.02 1.82
N THR A 107 6.91 1.43 1.64
CA THR A 107 5.71 2.15 1.20
C THR A 107 5.26 3.19 2.23
N GLN A 108 5.50 2.93 3.51
CA GLN A 108 5.13 3.83 4.60
C GLN A 108 6.21 4.86 4.96
N ASN A 109 7.48 4.48 4.86
CA ASN A 109 8.61 5.34 5.22
C ASN A 109 9.38 5.78 3.98
N PRO A 110 9.18 7.00 3.48
CA PRO A 110 9.80 7.47 2.23
C PRO A 110 11.31 7.68 2.35
N THR A 111 11.85 7.78 3.57
CA THR A 111 13.28 7.99 3.79
C THR A 111 14.08 6.70 3.84
N MET A 112 13.41 5.55 3.98
CA MET A 112 14.07 4.25 4.12
C MET A 112 15.05 3.96 2.96
N GLY A 113 16.30 3.71 3.32
CA GLY A 113 17.38 3.44 2.39
C GLY A 113 17.99 4.69 1.72
N GLU A 114 17.58 5.90 2.13
CA GLU A 114 18.15 7.16 1.67
C GLU A 114 18.86 7.93 2.78
N GLU A 115 18.73 7.51 4.03
CA GLU A 115 19.22 8.23 5.21
C GLU A 115 20.72 8.47 5.14
N TRP A 116 21.49 7.44 4.81
CA TRP A 116 22.94 7.48 4.75
C TRP A 116 23.47 8.31 3.57
N ARG A 117 22.75 8.29 2.44
CA ARG A 117 23.19 8.92 1.19
C ARG A 117 22.75 10.38 1.09
N ARG A 118 21.53 10.68 1.59
CA ARG A 118 20.91 12.00 1.47
C ARG A 118 20.79 12.72 2.80
N GLY A 119 21.13 12.07 3.91
CA GLY A 119 20.94 12.61 5.25
C GLY A 119 19.46 12.82 5.60
N TRP A 120 18.56 12.11 4.92
CA TRP A 120 17.13 12.21 5.19
C TRP A 120 16.79 11.50 6.50
N HIS A 121 15.94 12.13 7.27
CA HIS A 121 15.45 11.58 8.51
C HIS A 121 13.94 11.66 8.52
N PRO A 122 13.21 10.56 8.86
CA PRO A 122 11.76 10.53 8.75
C PRO A 122 11.02 11.52 9.67
N GLU A 123 11.68 12.02 10.71
CA GLU A 123 11.07 12.92 11.70
C GLU A 123 11.88 14.20 11.99
N LYS A 124 13.08 14.31 11.42
CA LYS A 124 13.90 15.53 11.53
C LYS A 124 14.08 16.14 10.15
N ILE A 125 13.01 16.72 9.66
CA ILE A 125 12.96 17.29 8.32
C ILE A 125 13.50 18.73 8.40
N ALA A 126 14.42 19.06 7.50
CA ALA A 126 14.99 20.41 7.46
C ALA A 126 13.90 21.43 7.09
N ALA A 127 13.77 22.47 7.91
CA ALA A 127 12.83 23.56 7.63
C ALA A 127 13.14 24.24 6.28
N ALA A 128 12.11 24.80 5.68
CA ALA A 128 12.26 25.66 4.50
C ALA A 128 13.08 26.91 4.87
N LYS A 129 13.95 27.34 3.97
CA LYS A 129 14.72 28.59 4.18
C LYS A 129 13.80 29.80 4.16
N THR A 130 12.81 29.77 3.30
CA THR A 130 11.80 30.82 3.14
C THR A 130 10.43 30.12 3.06
N PRO A 131 9.65 30.12 4.15
CA PRO A 131 8.28 29.62 4.11
C PRO A 131 7.44 30.44 3.13
N GLN A 132 6.67 29.76 2.31
CA GLN A 132 5.76 30.35 1.33
C GLN A 132 4.59 29.41 1.08
N SER A 133 3.55 29.90 0.41
CA SER A 133 2.42 29.06 0.03
C SER A 133 2.78 28.13 -1.13
N VAL A 134 2.34 26.91 -1.05
CA VAL A 134 2.50 25.88 -2.10
C VAL A 134 1.16 25.21 -2.39
N LEU A 135 0.94 24.86 -3.64
CA LEU A 135 -0.26 24.14 -4.07
C LEU A 135 0.08 22.69 -4.39
N VAL A 136 -0.70 21.76 -3.82
CA VAL A 136 -0.67 20.34 -4.18
C VAL A 136 -2.02 19.98 -4.79
N VAL A 137 -2.02 19.51 -6.03
CA VAL A 137 -3.23 19.14 -6.79
C VAL A 137 -3.33 17.62 -6.84
N GLY A 138 -4.37 17.09 -6.19
CA GLY A 138 -4.63 15.67 -6.01
C GLY A 138 -4.15 15.12 -4.65
N ALA A 139 -5.05 14.44 -3.94
CA ALA A 139 -4.83 13.89 -2.61
C ALA A 139 -4.81 12.36 -2.59
N GLY A 140 -4.30 11.73 -3.64
CA GLY A 140 -3.88 10.34 -3.60
C GLY A 140 -2.60 10.16 -2.76
N PRO A 141 -2.05 8.94 -2.62
CA PRO A 141 -0.87 8.68 -1.77
C PRO A 141 0.32 9.61 -2.05
N ALA A 142 0.57 9.93 -3.32
CA ALA A 142 1.66 10.83 -3.71
C ALA A 142 1.43 12.27 -3.24
N GLY A 143 0.21 12.80 -3.45
CA GLY A 143 -0.14 14.15 -3.02
C GLY A 143 -0.20 14.29 -1.51
N LEU A 144 -0.75 13.30 -0.81
CA LEU A 144 -0.79 13.27 0.65
C LEU A 144 0.63 13.26 1.26
N GLU A 145 1.55 12.45 0.72
CA GLU A 145 2.93 12.45 1.18
C GLU A 145 3.64 13.77 0.85
N CYS A 146 3.44 14.32 -0.36
CA CYS A 146 3.99 15.60 -0.75
C CYS A 146 3.52 16.72 0.19
N ALA A 147 2.23 16.82 0.43
CA ALA A 147 1.64 17.80 1.34
C ALA A 147 2.19 17.66 2.76
N LEU A 148 2.28 16.44 3.28
CA LEU A 148 2.80 16.14 4.62
C LEU A 148 4.28 16.59 4.75
N GLN A 149 5.11 16.28 3.76
CA GLN A 149 6.51 16.64 3.79
C GLN A 149 6.73 18.17 3.66
N LEU A 150 5.94 18.84 2.82
CA LEU A 150 5.98 20.29 2.68
C LEU A 150 5.52 20.99 3.96
N ALA A 151 4.42 20.55 4.56
CA ALA A 151 3.92 21.10 5.81
C ALA A 151 4.92 20.91 6.96
N ASN A 152 5.54 19.74 7.10
CA ASN A 152 6.59 19.48 8.08
C ASN A 152 7.84 20.38 7.90
N ARG A 153 8.06 20.90 6.69
CA ARG A 153 9.12 21.87 6.40
C ARG A 153 8.71 23.31 6.70
N GLY A 154 7.45 23.56 7.07
CA GLY A 154 6.93 24.88 7.41
C GLY A 154 6.40 25.67 6.22
N TYR A 155 6.08 25.02 5.09
CA TYR A 155 5.32 25.66 4.00
C TYR A 155 3.84 25.77 4.39
N GLU A 156 3.16 26.81 3.88
CA GLU A 156 1.70 26.91 3.90
C GLU A 156 1.15 26.08 2.75
N VAL A 157 0.55 24.95 3.07
CA VAL A 157 0.11 23.97 2.05
C VAL A 157 -1.37 24.16 1.73
N ILE A 158 -1.67 24.32 0.46
CA ILE A 158 -3.02 24.23 -0.10
C ILE A 158 -3.10 22.88 -0.81
N LEU A 159 -3.94 21.96 -0.30
CA LEU A 159 -4.19 20.65 -0.89
C LEU A 159 -5.57 20.63 -1.51
N SER A 160 -5.63 20.53 -2.84
CA SER A 160 -6.86 20.46 -3.62
C SER A 160 -7.13 19.03 -4.08
N GLU A 161 -8.33 18.52 -3.83
CA GLU A 161 -8.79 17.18 -4.23
C GLU A 161 -10.11 17.28 -4.98
N ALA A 162 -10.16 16.64 -6.15
CA ALA A 162 -11.34 16.66 -7.02
C ALA A 162 -12.53 15.89 -6.45
N SER A 163 -12.27 14.88 -5.61
CA SER A 163 -13.31 14.04 -5.02
C SER A 163 -13.74 14.54 -3.63
N LYS A 164 -14.79 13.93 -3.09
CA LYS A 164 -15.33 14.21 -1.73
C LYS A 164 -14.49 13.63 -0.60
N GLN A 165 -13.46 12.84 -0.93
CA GLN A 165 -12.62 12.17 0.07
C GLN A 165 -11.17 12.15 -0.35
N LEU A 166 -10.28 12.20 0.63
CA LEU A 166 -8.85 12.03 0.45
C LEU A 166 -8.48 10.55 0.28
N GLY A 167 -7.31 10.28 -0.32
CA GLY A 167 -6.73 8.95 -0.40
C GLY A 167 -6.62 8.39 -1.82
N GLY A 168 -7.37 8.92 -2.77
CA GLY A 168 -7.33 8.48 -4.18
C GLY A 168 -7.67 6.99 -4.35
N ARG A 169 -7.08 6.35 -5.36
CA ARG A 169 -7.39 4.96 -5.74
C ARG A 169 -7.16 3.95 -4.61
N VAL A 170 -6.23 4.16 -3.71
CA VAL A 170 -5.96 3.21 -2.60
C VAL A 170 -7.20 2.97 -1.71
N ILE A 171 -8.11 3.93 -1.66
CA ILE A 171 -9.39 3.77 -0.94
C ILE A 171 -10.24 2.68 -1.58
N SER A 172 -10.36 2.69 -2.90
CA SER A 172 -11.10 1.65 -3.64
C SER A 172 -10.35 0.31 -3.63
N GLU A 173 -9.05 0.31 -3.84
CA GLU A 173 -8.22 -0.90 -3.80
C GLU A 173 -8.27 -1.57 -2.42
N SER A 174 -8.33 -0.80 -1.35
CA SER A 174 -8.40 -1.36 0.02
C SER A 174 -9.71 -2.10 0.32
N ASN A 175 -10.74 -1.93 -0.49
CA ASN A 175 -11.99 -2.70 -0.40
C ASN A 175 -11.89 -4.07 -1.07
N LEU A 176 -10.84 -4.31 -1.86
CA LEU A 176 -10.61 -5.62 -2.46
C LEU A 176 -10.03 -6.60 -1.45
N LYS A 177 -10.27 -7.88 -1.67
CA LYS A 177 -9.86 -8.97 -0.77
C LYS A 177 -8.36 -8.96 -0.48
N GLY A 178 -8.02 -8.98 0.81
CA GLY A 178 -6.65 -9.01 1.29
C GLY A 178 -5.92 -7.65 1.29
N LEU A 179 -6.53 -6.57 0.78
CA LEU A 179 -5.89 -5.25 0.70
C LEU A 179 -6.34 -4.25 1.77
N ALA A 180 -7.26 -4.62 2.67
CA ALA A 180 -7.84 -3.71 3.65
C ALA A 180 -6.78 -2.93 4.49
N ILE A 181 -5.69 -3.58 4.87
CA ILE A 181 -4.60 -2.97 5.64
C ILE A 181 -3.87 -1.88 4.85
N TRP A 182 -3.90 -1.92 3.52
CA TRP A 182 -3.23 -0.92 2.67
C TRP A 182 -3.86 0.46 2.77
N ARG A 183 -5.09 0.55 3.23
CA ARG A 183 -5.75 1.83 3.53
C ARG A 183 -4.91 2.71 4.47
N ARG A 184 -4.13 2.12 5.36
CA ARG A 184 -3.23 2.83 6.27
C ARG A 184 -2.21 3.74 5.56
N VAL A 185 -1.94 3.51 4.28
CA VAL A 185 -1.12 4.42 3.46
C VAL A 185 -1.74 5.82 3.42
N SER A 186 -3.05 5.89 3.26
CA SER A 186 -3.77 7.17 3.27
C SER A 186 -4.14 7.62 4.69
N ASP A 187 -4.66 6.72 5.51
CA ASP A 187 -5.20 7.06 6.84
C ASP A 187 -4.16 7.75 7.72
N TYR A 188 -2.92 7.23 7.76
CA TYR A 188 -1.83 7.87 8.51
C TYR A 188 -1.57 9.31 8.04
N ARG A 189 -1.45 9.52 6.73
CA ARG A 189 -1.13 10.83 6.15
C ARG A 189 -2.26 11.82 6.32
N ILE A 190 -3.48 11.37 6.15
CA ILE A 190 -4.69 12.19 6.35
C ILE A 190 -4.75 12.65 7.80
N TYR A 191 -4.58 11.74 8.75
CA TYR A 191 -4.58 12.07 10.17
C TYR A 191 -3.52 13.12 10.51
N GLN A 192 -2.27 12.93 10.05
CA GLN A 192 -1.19 13.88 10.31
C GLN A 192 -1.49 15.27 9.72
N LEU A 193 -1.95 15.33 8.47
CA LEU A 193 -2.27 16.60 7.81
C LEU A 193 -3.41 17.35 8.51
N GLN A 194 -4.41 16.64 9.04
CA GLN A 194 -5.52 17.24 9.79
C GLN A 194 -5.11 17.85 11.15
N GLN A 195 -3.94 17.48 11.67
CA GLN A 195 -3.41 18.05 12.92
C GLN A 195 -2.51 19.28 12.67
N MET A 196 -2.29 19.67 11.41
CA MET A 196 -1.35 20.74 11.04
C MET A 196 -2.08 22.04 10.74
N ASP A 197 -1.76 23.12 11.46
CA ASP A 197 -2.36 24.45 11.27
C ASP A 197 -1.96 25.12 9.95
N ASN A 198 -0.84 24.70 9.34
CA ASN A 198 -0.32 25.23 8.08
C ASN A 198 -0.78 24.42 6.85
N VAL A 199 -1.89 23.65 6.96
CA VAL A 199 -2.46 22.88 5.86
C VAL A 199 -3.93 23.24 5.66
N ASN A 200 -4.29 23.66 4.47
CA ASN A 200 -5.67 23.91 4.05
C ASN A 200 -6.09 22.85 3.01
N ILE A 201 -7.11 22.08 3.34
CA ILE A 201 -7.60 20.98 2.49
C ILE A 201 -8.93 21.38 1.86
N TYR A 202 -9.01 21.28 0.53
CA TYR A 202 -10.20 21.59 -0.26
C TYR A 202 -10.67 20.32 -0.99
N LEU A 203 -11.82 19.81 -0.60
CA LEU A 203 -12.50 18.70 -1.27
C LEU A 203 -13.48 19.23 -2.32
N ASP A 204 -13.97 18.34 -3.21
CA ASP A 204 -14.83 18.73 -4.35
C ASP A 204 -14.23 19.89 -5.17
N SER A 205 -12.91 19.96 -5.22
CA SER A 205 -12.15 21.08 -5.80
C SER A 205 -11.24 20.61 -6.94
N ALA A 206 -11.87 20.22 -8.06
CA ALA A 206 -11.14 19.96 -9.29
C ALA A 206 -10.61 21.28 -9.87
N LEU A 207 -9.30 21.36 -10.05
CA LEU A 207 -8.66 22.55 -10.62
C LEU A 207 -8.23 22.26 -12.07
N ASP A 208 -8.63 23.16 -12.97
CA ASP A 208 -8.08 23.21 -14.32
C ASP A 208 -6.82 24.10 -14.39
N VAL A 209 -6.18 24.14 -15.56
CA VAL A 209 -4.95 24.91 -15.76
C VAL A 209 -5.16 26.41 -15.50
N GLN A 210 -6.30 26.96 -15.94
CA GLN A 210 -6.60 28.37 -15.78
C GLN A 210 -6.76 28.76 -14.32
N GLN A 211 -7.51 27.95 -13.55
CA GLN A 211 -7.70 28.13 -12.11
C GLN A 211 -6.38 28.04 -11.33
N VAL A 212 -5.51 27.08 -11.69
CA VAL A 212 -4.17 26.95 -11.08
C VAL A 212 -3.33 28.20 -11.31
N LEU A 213 -3.36 28.76 -12.54
CA LEU A 213 -2.62 29.98 -12.87
C LEU A 213 -3.19 31.23 -12.15
N GLU A 214 -4.51 31.31 -12.00
CA GLU A 214 -5.19 32.42 -11.31
C GLU A 214 -4.90 32.46 -9.81
N LEU A 215 -4.58 31.32 -9.18
CA LEU A 215 -4.15 31.28 -7.78
C LEU A 215 -2.80 32.00 -7.54
N GLY A 216 -1.99 32.20 -8.59
CA GLY A 216 -0.73 32.93 -8.49
C GLY A 216 0.31 32.32 -7.56
N ILE A 217 0.20 31.02 -7.26
CA ILE A 217 1.13 30.30 -6.39
C ILE A 217 2.34 29.85 -7.22
N GLU A 218 3.54 30.22 -6.78
CA GLU A 218 4.79 29.95 -7.51
C GLU A 218 5.11 28.46 -7.62
N HIS A 219 4.82 27.67 -6.58
CA HIS A 219 5.16 26.26 -6.55
C HIS A 219 3.91 25.40 -6.55
N VAL A 220 3.72 24.64 -7.63
CA VAL A 220 2.60 23.74 -7.83
C VAL A 220 3.10 22.31 -7.99
N PHE A 221 2.55 21.41 -7.20
CA PHE A 221 2.83 19.98 -7.24
C PHE A 221 1.61 19.24 -7.80
N VAL A 222 1.76 18.61 -8.95
CA VAL A 222 0.69 17.87 -9.61
C VAL A 222 0.78 16.39 -9.26
N ALA A 223 -0.23 15.88 -8.55
CA ALA A 223 -0.33 14.51 -8.07
C ALA A 223 -1.69 13.87 -8.41
N THR A 224 -2.20 14.17 -9.61
CA THR A 224 -3.55 13.80 -10.08
C THR A 224 -3.70 12.32 -10.46
N GLY A 225 -2.62 11.52 -10.33
CA GLY A 225 -2.63 10.10 -10.66
C GLY A 225 -2.63 9.82 -12.15
N ALA A 226 -3.16 8.65 -12.52
CA ALA A 226 -3.24 8.18 -13.89
C ALA A 226 -4.57 7.46 -14.13
N LEU A 227 -5.00 7.40 -15.37
CA LEU A 227 -6.18 6.65 -15.80
C LEU A 227 -5.74 5.37 -16.51
N TRP A 228 -6.50 4.28 -16.32
CA TRP A 228 -6.32 3.06 -17.05
C TRP A 228 -6.68 3.24 -18.52
N ARG A 229 -5.89 2.66 -19.39
CA ARG A 229 -6.18 2.64 -20.84
C ARG A 229 -7.21 1.56 -21.14
N LYS A 230 -8.05 1.82 -22.17
CA LYS A 230 -9.07 0.87 -22.65
C LYS A 230 -8.76 0.33 -24.07
N ASP A 231 -7.58 0.63 -24.61
CA ASP A 231 -7.16 0.24 -25.95
C ASP A 231 -6.15 -0.94 -25.97
N GLY A 232 -5.76 -1.44 -24.80
CA GLY A 232 -4.82 -2.54 -24.67
C GLY A 232 -3.34 -2.18 -24.96
N ILE A 233 -3.03 -0.91 -25.20
CA ILE A 233 -1.63 -0.47 -25.27
C ILE A 233 -1.03 -0.47 -23.88
N GLY A 234 0.10 -1.15 -23.75
CA GLY A 234 0.77 -1.26 -22.47
C GLY A 234 2.20 -1.79 -22.59
N ARG A 235 2.55 -2.67 -21.68
CA ARG A 235 3.90 -3.25 -21.60
C ARG A 235 4.18 -4.20 -22.76
N SER A 236 3.25 -5.10 -23.07
CA SER A 236 3.42 -6.18 -24.03
C SER A 236 3.00 -5.78 -25.45
N SER A 237 2.08 -4.83 -25.61
CA SER A 237 1.64 -4.34 -26.90
C SER A 237 1.85 -2.85 -27.03
N ARG A 238 2.40 -2.40 -28.17
CA ARG A 238 2.58 -0.98 -28.52
C ARG A 238 1.50 -0.46 -29.47
N THR A 239 0.59 -1.36 -29.89
CA THR A 239 -0.55 -1.03 -30.74
C THR A 239 -1.84 -1.44 -30.06
N PRO A 240 -2.98 -0.79 -30.39
CA PRO A 240 -4.26 -1.20 -29.83
C PRO A 240 -4.59 -2.65 -30.17
N ILE A 241 -5.27 -3.34 -29.25
CA ILE A 241 -5.77 -4.68 -29.51
C ILE A 241 -6.94 -4.59 -30.50
N LEU A 242 -6.92 -5.42 -31.53
CA LEU A 242 -7.97 -5.45 -32.56
C LEU A 242 -9.27 -6.00 -31.99
N GLY A 243 -10.39 -5.45 -32.41
CA GLY A 243 -11.73 -5.93 -32.06
C GLY A 243 -12.25 -5.50 -30.68
N LEU A 244 -11.54 -4.62 -29.97
CA LEU A 244 -12.01 -4.08 -28.68
C LEU A 244 -13.30 -3.25 -28.80
N ASP A 245 -13.57 -2.70 -29.96
CA ASP A 245 -14.82 -2.00 -30.29
C ASP A 245 -16.06 -2.90 -30.32
N GLN A 246 -15.87 -4.22 -30.35
CA GLN A 246 -16.94 -5.22 -30.39
C GLN A 246 -17.32 -5.78 -29.01
N VAL A 247 -16.62 -5.40 -27.97
CA VAL A 247 -16.80 -5.90 -26.61
C VAL A 247 -16.86 -4.75 -25.59
N ALA A 248 -17.50 -5.02 -24.44
CA ALA A 248 -17.51 -4.08 -23.34
C ALA A 248 -16.13 -4.11 -22.64
N ILE A 249 -15.50 -2.94 -22.48
CA ILE A 249 -14.20 -2.79 -21.84
C ILE A 249 -14.37 -2.11 -20.47
N TYR A 250 -13.88 -2.78 -19.45
CA TYR A 250 -13.85 -2.28 -18.09
C TYR A 250 -12.40 -2.11 -17.62
N THR A 251 -12.16 -1.05 -16.87
CA THR A 251 -10.91 -0.84 -16.15
C THR A 251 -11.02 -1.38 -14.73
N PRO A 252 -9.91 -1.58 -14.00
CA PRO A 252 -9.97 -1.87 -12.57
C PRO A 252 -10.79 -0.84 -11.78
N ASP A 253 -10.73 0.45 -12.15
CA ASP A 253 -11.50 1.49 -11.48
C ASP A 253 -13.01 1.32 -11.72
N ASP A 254 -13.44 0.89 -12.92
CA ASP A 254 -14.84 0.59 -13.21
C ASP A 254 -15.33 -0.57 -12.32
N ILE A 255 -14.53 -1.63 -12.18
CA ILE A 255 -14.86 -2.79 -11.33
C ILE A 255 -14.96 -2.38 -9.87
N MET A 256 -13.98 -1.67 -9.35
CA MET A 256 -13.97 -1.19 -7.96
C MET A 256 -15.10 -0.21 -7.65
N SER A 257 -15.64 0.45 -8.66
CA SER A 257 -16.81 1.34 -8.55
C SER A 257 -18.14 0.60 -8.66
N GLY A 258 -18.13 -0.73 -8.83
CA GLY A 258 -19.33 -1.55 -8.91
C GLY A 258 -20.03 -1.50 -10.27
N ALA A 259 -19.28 -1.42 -11.37
CA ALA A 259 -19.82 -1.47 -12.72
C ALA A 259 -20.69 -2.73 -12.93
N SER A 260 -21.84 -2.56 -13.56
CA SER A 260 -22.69 -3.68 -13.96
C SER A 260 -22.04 -4.41 -15.12
N LEU A 261 -21.65 -5.66 -14.90
CA LEU A 261 -21.03 -6.50 -15.91
C LEU A 261 -22.09 -7.26 -16.71
N GLY A 262 -21.85 -7.43 -18.01
CA GLY A 262 -22.72 -8.21 -18.88
C GLY A 262 -22.68 -9.72 -18.58
N PRO A 263 -23.58 -10.49 -19.16
CA PRO A 263 -23.57 -11.94 -19.04
C PRO A 263 -22.40 -12.57 -19.82
N GLY A 264 -21.91 -13.71 -19.33
CA GLY A 264 -20.84 -14.48 -19.96
C GLY A 264 -19.52 -14.39 -19.20
N PRO A 265 -18.48 -15.06 -19.72
CA PRO A 265 -17.17 -15.03 -19.08
C PRO A 265 -16.55 -13.65 -19.15
N ILE A 266 -15.86 -13.28 -18.06
CA ILE A 266 -15.10 -12.03 -17.96
C ILE A 266 -13.64 -12.33 -18.23
N VAL A 267 -13.09 -11.74 -19.27
CA VAL A 267 -11.68 -11.88 -19.61
C VAL A 267 -10.89 -10.73 -18.94
N ILE A 268 -9.94 -11.10 -18.09
CA ILE A 268 -8.96 -10.18 -17.53
C ILE A 268 -7.70 -10.28 -18.37
N TYR A 269 -7.35 -9.20 -19.06
CA TYR A 269 -6.08 -9.06 -19.76
C TYR A 269 -5.08 -8.35 -18.83
N ASP A 270 -4.14 -9.12 -18.27
CA ASP A 270 -3.13 -8.62 -17.35
C ASP A 270 -1.83 -8.29 -18.09
N ASP A 271 -1.66 -7.01 -18.43
CA ASP A 271 -0.41 -6.47 -18.99
C ASP A 271 0.44 -5.73 -17.92
N GLU A 272 -0.12 -5.45 -16.76
CA GLU A 272 0.58 -4.84 -15.62
C GLU A 272 1.52 -5.84 -14.94
N GLN A 273 1.11 -7.12 -14.89
CA GLN A 273 1.87 -8.26 -14.36
C GLN A 273 2.20 -8.14 -12.85
N GLY A 274 1.54 -7.23 -12.17
CA GLY A 274 1.64 -7.00 -10.72
C GLY A 274 0.55 -7.73 -9.93
N TYR A 275 0.09 -7.10 -8.87
CA TYR A 275 -0.91 -7.69 -7.98
C TYR A 275 -2.35 -7.44 -8.43
N LEU A 276 -2.63 -6.32 -9.12
CA LEU A 276 -4.01 -5.82 -9.28
C LEU A 276 -4.86 -6.73 -10.18
N GLY A 277 -4.32 -7.19 -11.31
CA GLY A 277 -5.02 -8.11 -12.20
C GLY A 277 -5.52 -9.35 -11.47
N SER A 278 -4.65 -9.98 -10.68
CA SER A 278 -5.01 -11.17 -9.90
C SER A 278 -5.98 -10.89 -8.73
N VAL A 279 -5.91 -9.70 -8.11
CA VAL A 279 -6.86 -9.31 -7.07
C VAL A 279 -8.25 -9.05 -7.65
N VAL A 280 -8.33 -8.43 -8.83
CA VAL A 280 -9.60 -8.24 -9.55
C VAL A 280 -10.18 -9.58 -9.98
N ALA A 281 -9.35 -10.53 -10.45
CA ALA A 281 -9.79 -11.87 -10.80
C ALA A 281 -10.39 -12.62 -9.60
N ASP A 282 -9.70 -12.60 -8.47
CA ASP A 282 -10.16 -13.18 -7.21
C ASP A 282 -11.49 -12.56 -6.76
N HIS A 283 -11.59 -11.23 -6.82
CA HIS A 283 -12.81 -10.49 -6.47
C HIS A 283 -14.02 -10.87 -7.36
N LEU A 284 -13.82 -10.89 -8.66
CA LEU A 284 -14.90 -11.25 -9.61
C LEU A 284 -15.32 -12.72 -9.49
N SER A 285 -14.38 -13.62 -9.24
CA SER A 285 -14.66 -15.02 -8.97
C SER A 285 -15.46 -15.22 -7.67
N ASP A 286 -15.12 -14.48 -6.60
CA ASP A 286 -15.89 -14.49 -5.34
C ASP A 286 -17.32 -13.95 -5.52
N LEU A 287 -17.56 -13.06 -6.50
CA LEU A 287 -18.88 -12.58 -6.88
C LEU A 287 -19.66 -13.59 -7.76
N GLY A 288 -19.05 -14.73 -8.11
CA GLY A 288 -19.67 -15.80 -8.88
C GLY A 288 -19.58 -15.63 -10.40
N HIS A 289 -18.72 -14.74 -10.90
CA HIS A 289 -18.47 -14.63 -12.33
C HIS A 289 -17.55 -15.74 -12.84
N ASP A 290 -17.78 -16.18 -14.08
CA ASP A 290 -16.85 -17.03 -14.82
C ASP A 290 -15.68 -16.17 -15.31
N VAL A 291 -14.47 -16.40 -14.80
CA VAL A 291 -13.30 -15.55 -15.04
C VAL A 291 -12.24 -16.28 -15.84
N ILE A 292 -11.76 -15.62 -16.88
CA ILE A 292 -10.62 -16.05 -17.70
C ILE A 292 -9.49 -15.04 -17.50
N PHE A 293 -8.33 -15.51 -17.09
CA PHE A 293 -7.15 -14.68 -16.87
C PHE A 293 -6.15 -14.88 -18.01
N VAL A 294 -5.85 -13.80 -18.74
CA VAL A 294 -4.94 -13.82 -19.89
C VAL A 294 -3.76 -12.92 -19.58
N THR A 295 -2.54 -13.45 -19.71
CA THR A 295 -1.31 -12.69 -19.49
C THR A 295 -0.26 -13.02 -20.55
N SER A 296 0.55 -12.05 -20.93
CA SER A 296 1.71 -12.25 -21.80
C SER A 296 2.93 -12.85 -21.07
N ALA A 297 2.84 -13.00 -19.74
CA ALA A 297 3.88 -13.61 -18.94
C ALA A 297 3.69 -15.14 -18.85
N SER A 298 4.77 -15.85 -18.52
CA SER A 298 4.74 -17.32 -18.36
C SER A 298 4.00 -17.80 -17.10
N ILE A 299 3.76 -16.89 -16.16
CA ILE A 299 3.07 -17.14 -14.88
C ILE A 299 2.17 -15.94 -14.52
N VAL A 300 1.16 -16.19 -13.70
CA VAL A 300 0.27 -15.12 -13.21
C VAL A 300 1.05 -14.17 -12.31
N SER A 301 0.86 -12.85 -12.53
CA SER A 301 1.42 -11.80 -11.66
C SER A 301 2.90 -11.97 -11.30
N PRO A 302 3.82 -12.10 -12.28
CA PRO A 302 5.23 -12.45 -12.05
C PRO A 302 5.97 -11.49 -11.11
N PHE A 303 5.61 -10.21 -11.05
CA PHE A 303 6.24 -9.27 -10.12
C PHE A 303 5.93 -9.56 -8.65
N THR A 304 4.90 -10.37 -8.37
CA THR A 304 4.60 -10.81 -7.01
C THR A 304 5.52 -11.95 -6.52
N GLU A 305 6.41 -12.48 -7.37
CA GLU A 305 7.52 -13.35 -6.93
C GLU A 305 8.45 -12.61 -5.97
N LEU A 306 8.72 -11.34 -6.26
CA LEU A 306 9.60 -10.51 -5.45
C LEU A 306 9.01 -10.18 -4.07
N THR A 307 7.69 -10.11 -3.96
CA THR A 307 6.97 -9.94 -2.68
C THR A 307 6.63 -11.27 -2.01
N LEU A 308 7.02 -12.39 -2.63
CA LEU A 308 6.81 -13.76 -2.16
C LEU A 308 5.32 -14.18 -2.11
N GLU A 309 4.52 -13.69 -3.05
CA GLU A 309 3.08 -13.97 -3.12
C GLU A 309 2.67 -14.83 -4.33
N GLN A 310 3.47 -14.82 -5.40
CA GLN A 310 3.09 -15.37 -6.71
C GLN A 310 2.49 -16.79 -6.65
N LYS A 311 3.13 -17.69 -5.93
CA LYS A 311 2.67 -19.09 -5.83
C LYS A 311 1.29 -19.20 -5.17
N GLN A 312 1.02 -18.37 -4.16
CA GLN A 312 -0.29 -18.36 -3.49
C GLN A 312 -1.35 -17.70 -4.35
N VAL A 313 -1.00 -16.63 -5.05
CA VAL A 313 -1.85 -15.95 -6.04
C VAL A 313 -2.32 -16.95 -7.08
N GLN A 314 -1.41 -17.61 -7.78
CA GLN A 314 -1.74 -18.56 -8.84
C GLN A 314 -2.53 -19.77 -8.33
N ARG A 315 -2.13 -20.31 -7.17
CA ARG A 315 -2.87 -21.41 -6.53
C ARG A 315 -4.31 -21.03 -6.18
N GLY A 316 -4.49 -19.79 -5.68
CA GLY A 316 -5.83 -19.27 -5.36
C GLY A 316 -6.74 -19.22 -6.58
N LEU A 317 -6.27 -18.63 -7.68
CA LEU A 317 -7.02 -18.53 -8.91
C LEU A 317 -7.37 -19.92 -9.51
N VAL A 318 -6.40 -20.84 -9.51
CA VAL A 318 -6.65 -22.22 -9.98
C VAL A 318 -7.69 -22.92 -9.09
N ALA A 319 -7.64 -22.75 -7.78
CA ALA A 319 -8.59 -23.34 -6.84
C ALA A 319 -10.02 -22.80 -7.02
N GLN A 320 -10.15 -21.57 -7.49
CA GLN A 320 -11.44 -20.95 -7.84
C GLN A 320 -11.96 -21.31 -9.24
N GLY A 321 -11.20 -22.10 -10.01
CA GLY A 321 -11.58 -22.51 -11.36
C GLY A 321 -11.32 -21.46 -12.45
N VAL A 322 -10.52 -20.42 -12.15
CA VAL A 322 -10.15 -19.40 -13.14
C VAL A 322 -9.30 -20.03 -14.24
N GLY A 323 -9.75 -19.90 -15.50
CA GLY A 323 -8.98 -20.32 -16.68
C GLY A 323 -7.79 -19.37 -16.89
N ILE A 324 -6.56 -19.91 -16.98
CA ILE A 324 -5.32 -19.12 -17.12
C ILE A 324 -4.71 -19.41 -18.50
N TYR A 325 -4.43 -18.37 -19.28
CA TYR A 325 -3.90 -18.44 -20.65
C TYR A 325 -2.74 -17.46 -20.87
#